data_af0f656afb693e726983cca834a5a008
#
_entry.id   af0f656afb693e726983cca834a5a008
#
_cell.length_a   1.000
_cell.length_b   1.000
_cell.length_c   1.000
_cell.angle_alpha   90.00
_cell.angle_beta   90.00
_cell.angle_gamma   90.00
#
_symmetry.space_group_name_H-M   'P 1'
#
loop_
_entity.id
_entity.type
_entity.pdbx_description
1 polymer ?
#
loop_
_entity_poly.entity_id
_entity_poly.type
_entity_poly.pdbx_seq_one_letter_code
_entity_poly.pdbx_strand_id
1 'polypeptide(L)'
;KKVIYLKLDTRNILNHKNKILKKFIPKYVFHFAEFSRIVPSFKYIKDCWSFNTLGTFNVLLYVIKKKSKLIYSGSSSGLGKEINEHLSPYSWSKSKNIELIKNFSNWFNLNYTIVLFFNVYGQKQIKNHYMAAVMGIFEDQYSKNKPLTVIRPGNQKRDFTHVDDIINGTILAAIKGGKKEYQLGSGKNYKVIDVAKMFGTKI
;
A
#
# COMPACT_ATOMS: atom_id res chain seq x y z
N LYS A 1 10.31 -4.34 -23.85
CA LYS A 1 8.84 -4.52 -23.71
C LYS A 1 8.19 -3.15 -23.60
N LYS A 2 7.09 -2.91 -24.34
CA LYS A 2 6.39 -1.62 -24.35
C LYS A 2 5.52 -1.52 -23.10
N VAL A 3 5.66 -0.43 -22.34
CA VAL A 3 4.77 -0.08 -21.21
C VAL A 3 3.69 0.86 -21.76
N ILE A 4 2.44 0.58 -21.40
CA ILE A 4 1.29 1.40 -21.78
C ILE A 4 0.73 2.04 -20.51
N TYR A 5 0.68 3.36 -20.49
CA TYR A 5 0.10 4.13 -19.38
C TYR A 5 -1.33 4.53 -19.72
N LEU A 6 -2.24 4.24 -18.78
CA LEU A 6 -3.65 4.65 -18.88
C LEU A 6 -4.00 5.48 -17.64
N LYS A 7 -4.56 6.66 -17.84
CA LYS A 7 -5.17 7.41 -16.73
C LYS A 7 -6.52 6.78 -16.44
N LEU A 8 -6.62 6.10 -15.30
CA LEU A 8 -7.77 5.31 -14.90
C LEU A 8 -8.08 5.51 -13.42
N ASP A 9 -9.36 5.66 -13.12
CA ASP A 9 -9.88 5.56 -11.75
C ASP A 9 -10.40 4.13 -11.52
N THR A 10 -9.88 3.47 -10.48
CA THR A 10 -10.26 2.09 -10.14
C THR A 10 -11.75 1.95 -9.84
N ARG A 11 -12.40 3.02 -9.34
CA ARG A 11 -13.85 3.05 -9.10
C ARG A 11 -14.68 2.88 -10.37
N ASN A 12 -14.09 3.18 -11.53
CA ASN A 12 -14.74 3.12 -12.84
C ASN A 12 -14.11 2.08 -13.79
N ILE A 13 -13.27 1.18 -13.29
CA ILE A 13 -12.51 0.23 -14.13
C ILE A 13 -13.42 -0.66 -15.00
N LEU A 14 -14.58 -1.03 -14.50
CA LEU A 14 -15.54 -1.89 -15.22
C LEU A 14 -16.21 -1.19 -16.40
N ASN A 15 -16.45 0.12 -16.28
CA ASN A 15 -17.17 0.94 -17.26
C ASN A 15 -16.21 1.71 -18.19
N HIS A 16 -14.91 1.45 -18.08
CA HIS A 16 -13.92 2.20 -18.85
C HIS A 16 -14.03 1.88 -20.34
N LYS A 17 -14.13 2.95 -21.16
CA LYS A 17 -14.32 2.81 -22.61
C LYS A 17 -13.03 2.39 -23.37
N ASN A 18 -11.87 2.35 -22.71
CA ASN A 18 -10.59 2.07 -23.36
C ASN A 18 -10.56 0.64 -23.93
N LYS A 19 -10.36 0.54 -25.26
CA LYS A 19 -10.35 -0.74 -26.00
C LYS A 19 -9.20 -1.65 -25.54
N ILE A 20 -8.04 -1.10 -25.13
CA ILE A 20 -6.89 -1.87 -24.64
C ILE A 20 -7.27 -2.58 -23.36
N LEU A 21 -7.81 -1.86 -22.38
CA LEU A 21 -8.23 -2.43 -21.10
C LEU A 21 -9.31 -3.52 -21.28
N LYS A 22 -10.24 -3.33 -22.23
CA LYS A 22 -11.28 -4.31 -22.54
C LYS A 22 -10.71 -5.60 -23.15
N LYS A 23 -9.75 -5.48 -24.07
CA LYS A 23 -9.18 -6.63 -24.80
C LYS A 23 -8.06 -7.33 -24.04
N PHE A 24 -7.30 -6.59 -23.24
CA PHE A 24 -6.15 -7.12 -22.52
C PHE A 24 -6.60 -8.09 -21.40
N ILE A 25 -5.96 -9.25 -21.35
CA ILE A 25 -6.16 -10.27 -20.31
C ILE A 25 -4.86 -10.38 -19.52
N PRO A 26 -4.74 -9.67 -18.38
CA PRO A 26 -3.54 -9.73 -17.56
C PRO A 26 -3.44 -11.06 -16.82
N LYS A 27 -2.26 -11.65 -16.74
CA LYS A 27 -1.99 -12.80 -15.87
C LYS A 27 -2.03 -12.38 -14.39
N TYR A 28 -1.49 -11.20 -14.08
CA TYR A 28 -1.43 -10.62 -12.74
C TYR A 28 -2.01 -9.21 -12.74
N VAL A 29 -2.75 -8.88 -11.70
CA VAL A 29 -3.23 -7.52 -11.42
C VAL A 29 -2.68 -7.10 -10.07
N PHE A 30 -1.78 -6.12 -10.07
CA PHE A 30 -1.22 -5.51 -8.87
C PHE A 30 -2.09 -4.31 -8.47
N HIS A 31 -2.81 -4.44 -7.37
CA HIS A 31 -3.70 -3.40 -6.88
C HIS A 31 -3.06 -2.66 -5.71
N PHE A 32 -2.45 -1.50 -6.01
CA PHE A 32 -1.75 -0.62 -5.07
C PHE A 32 -2.33 0.79 -5.07
N ALA A 33 -3.33 1.05 -5.92
CA ALA A 33 -3.96 2.36 -6.07
C ALA A 33 -5.05 2.58 -5.02
N GLU A 34 -4.64 2.90 -3.80
CA GLU A 34 -5.52 3.13 -2.66
C GLU A 34 -5.02 4.29 -1.80
N PHE A 35 -5.91 4.83 -0.99
CA PHE A 35 -5.55 5.79 0.05
C PHE A 35 -4.68 5.08 1.11
N SER A 36 -3.55 5.65 1.50
CA SER A 36 -2.50 4.92 2.22
C SER A 36 -1.93 5.62 3.46
N ARG A 37 -2.71 6.49 4.14
CA ARG A 37 -2.24 7.20 5.34
C ARG A 37 -3.30 7.22 6.45
N ILE A 38 -2.85 7.02 7.70
CA ILE A 38 -3.72 7.00 8.88
C ILE A 38 -4.27 8.39 9.14
N VAL A 39 -3.43 9.37 9.49
CA VAL A 39 -3.87 10.71 9.91
C VAL A 39 -4.69 11.42 8.83
N PRO A 40 -4.26 11.48 7.56
CA PRO A 40 -5.07 12.07 6.51
C PRO A 40 -6.43 11.39 6.29
N SER A 41 -6.60 10.11 6.62
CA SER A 41 -7.86 9.40 6.39
C SER A 41 -9.02 9.94 7.21
N PHE A 42 -8.77 10.60 8.33
CA PHE A 42 -9.80 11.29 9.11
C PHE A 42 -10.32 12.53 8.40
N LYS A 43 -9.41 13.34 7.84
CA LYS A 43 -9.75 14.56 7.10
C LYS A 43 -10.42 14.24 5.75
N TYR A 44 -9.92 13.24 5.06
CA TYR A 44 -10.35 12.84 3.72
C TYR A 44 -11.11 11.50 3.75
N ILE A 45 -12.04 11.36 4.70
CA ILE A 45 -12.75 10.10 4.94
C ILE A 45 -13.52 9.60 3.72
N LYS A 46 -14.15 10.50 2.96
CA LYS A 46 -14.90 10.17 1.74
C LYS A 46 -13.99 9.57 0.66
N ASP A 47 -12.81 10.17 0.47
CA ASP A 47 -11.83 9.70 -0.50
C ASP A 47 -11.24 8.37 -0.05
N CYS A 48 -10.84 8.26 1.23
CA CYS A 48 -10.33 7.02 1.80
C CYS A 48 -11.32 5.87 1.60
N TRP A 49 -12.59 6.10 1.96
CA TRP A 49 -13.65 5.12 1.79
C TRP A 49 -13.84 4.76 0.31
N SER A 50 -14.06 5.75 -0.53
CA SER A 50 -14.37 5.54 -1.95
C SER A 50 -13.24 4.85 -2.70
N PHE A 51 -11.99 5.27 -2.52
CA PHE A 51 -10.85 4.63 -3.20
C PHE A 51 -10.59 3.22 -2.67
N ASN A 52 -10.61 3.03 -1.35
CA ASN A 52 -10.24 1.75 -0.76
C ASN A 52 -11.36 0.73 -0.87
N THR A 53 -12.61 1.09 -0.60
CA THR A 53 -13.71 0.11 -0.63
C THR A 53 -14.29 -0.07 -2.03
N LEU A 54 -14.85 0.97 -2.63
CA LEU A 54 -15.45 0.87 -3.97
C LEU A 54 -14.40 0.58 -5.05
N GLY A 55 -13.22 1.22 -4.96
CA GLY A 55 -12.12 0.96 -5.89
C GLY A 55 -11.68 -0.50 -5.86
N THR A 56 -11.45 -1.06 -4.66
CA THR A 56 -11.05 -2.47 -4.51
C THR A 56 -12.16 -3.41 -4.94
N PHE A 57 -13.42 -3.15 -4.59
CA PHE A 57 -14.54 -3.95 -5.05
C PHE A 57 -14.61 -4.05 -6.58
N ASN A 58 -14.48 -2.93 -7.28
CA ASN A 58 -14.50 -2.92 -8.75
C ASN A 58 -13.26 -3.61 -9.36
N VAL A 59 -12.10 -3.51 -8.73
CA VAL A 59 -10.91 -4.27 -9.14
C VAL A 59 -11.13 -5.76 -8.96
N LEU A 60 -11.77 -6.21 -7.88
CA LEU A 60 -12.10 -7.62 -7.66
C LEU A 60 -13.01 -8.16 -8.78
N LEU A 61 -14.08 -7.44 -9.12
CA LEU A 61 -14.95 -7.82 -10.22
C LEU A 61 -14.20 -7.89 -11.57
N TYR A 62 -13.29 -6.91 -11.81
CA TYR A 62 -12.45 -6.91 -13.00
C TYR A 62 -11.54 -8.14 -13.05
N VAL A 63 -10.87 -8.46 -11.94
CA VAL A 63 -9.95 -9.60 -11.84
C VAL A 63 -10.66 -10.92 -12.07
N ILE A 64 -11.86 -11.10 -11.50
CA ILE A 64 -12.69 -12.29 -11.74
C ILE A 64 -13.06 -12.39 -13.22
N LYS A 65 -13.59 -11.30 -13.81
CA LYS A 65 -13.95 -11.25 -15.22
C LYS A 65 -12.78 -11.61 -16.14
N LYS A 66 -11.55 -11.23 -15.77
CA LYS A 66 -10.32 -11.47 -16.54
C LYS A 66 -9.65 -12.80 -16.19
N LYS A 67 -10.14 -13.53 -15.20
CA LYS A 67 -9.51 -14.76 -14.69
C LYS A 67 -8.04 -14.56 -14.31
N SER A 68 -7.73 -13.38 -13.77
CA SER A 68 -6.38 -12.97 -13.38
C SER A 68 -6.08 -13.35 -11.94
N LYS A 69 -4.79 -13.38 -11.57
CA LYS A 69 -4.39 -13.43 -10.15
C LYS A 69 -4.27 -12.02 -9.59
N LEU A 70 -4.94 -11.76 -8.47
CA LEU A 70 -4.83 -10.51 -7.73
C LEU A 70 -3.59 -10.52 -6.83
N ILE A 71 -2.78 -9.46 -6.88
CA ILE A 71 -1.76 -9.14 -5.88
C ILE A 71 -2.19 -7.85 -5.19
N TYR A 72 -2.57 -7.97 -3.92
CA TYR A 72 -3.12 -6.87 -3.14
C TYR A 72 -2.12 -6.35 -2.12
N SER A 73 -1.97 -5.02 -2.03
CA SER A 73 -1.17 -4.39 -0.98
C SER A 73 -1.98 -4.23 0.30
N GLY A 74 -1.76 -5.10 1.25
CA GLY A 74 -2.24 -4.92 2.61
C GLY A 74 -1.38 -3.92 3.39
N SER A 75 -1.70 -3.72 4.66
CA SER A 75 -0.98 -2.85 5.57
C SER A 75 -0.55 -3.60 6.82
N SER A 76 0.68 -3.34 7.28
CA SER A 76 1.15 -3.83 8.58
C SER A 76 0.44 -3.20 9.77
N SER A 77 -0.38 -2.16 9.57
CA SER A 77 -1.14 -1.51 10.65
C SER A 77 -2.16 -2.43 11.34
N GLY A 78 -2.51 -3.56 10.70
CA GLY A 78 -3.31 -4.62 11.29
C GLY A 78 -2.52 -5.78 11.89
N LEU A 79 -1.18 -5.73 11.86
CA LEU A 79 -0.31 -6.76 12.43
C LEU A 79 0.10 -6.37 13.85
N GLY A 80 -0.44 -7.00 14.83
CA GLY A 80 -0.07 -6.80 16.24
C GLY A 80 -0.94 -7.64 17.16
N LYS A 81 -0.57 -7.76 18.43
CA LYS A 81 -1.38 -8.45 19.45
C LYS A 81 -2.75 -7.79 19.66
N GLU A 82 -2.85 -6.51 19.30
CA GLU A 82 -4.09 -5.77 19.18
C GLU A 82 -4.27 -5.40 17.72
N ILE A 83 -5.05 -6.21 16.99
CA ILE A 83 -5.52 -5.84 15.65
C ILE A 83 -6.46 -4.67 15.83
N ASN A 84 -5.91 -3.47 15.78
CA ASN A 84 -6.72 -2.27 15.96
C ASN A 84 -7.21 -1.79 14.58
N GLU A 85 -8.10 -2.60 13.97
CA GLU A 85 -8.78 -2.22 12.73
C GLU A 85 -9.58 -0.92 12.91
N HIS A 86 -9.93 -0.60 14.16
CA HIS A 86 -10.68 0.61 14.52
C HIS A 86 -9.79 1.85 14.67
N LEU A 87 -8.47 1.71 14.50
CA LEU A 87 -7.52 2.81 14.69
C LEU A 87 -7.77 4.01 13.75
N SER A 88 -8.28 3.76 12.54
CA SER A 88 -8.56 4.82 11.56
C SER A 88 -9.41 4.30 10.39
N PRO A 89 -10.07 5.21 9.63
CA PRO A 89 -10.77 4.83 8.40
C PRO A 89 -9.87 4.06 7.41
N TYR A 90 -8.60 4.42 7.33
CA TYR A 90 -7.61 3.71 6.52
C TYR A 90 -7.37 2.28 7.01
N SER A 91 -7.07 2.09 8.31
CA SER A 91 -6.79 0.76 8.86
C SER A 91 -8.00 -0.16 8.73
N TRP A 92 -9.18 0.37 9.00
CA TRP A 92 -10.44 -0.36 8.85
C TRP A 92 -10.66 -0.79 7.40
N SER A 93 -10.54 0.12 6.43
CA SER A 93 -10.75 -0.21 5.02
C SER A 93 -9.76 -1.27 4.51
N LYS A 94 -8.49 -1.22 4.94
CA LYS A 94 -7.49 -2.21 4.59
C LYS A 94 -7.81 -3.60 5.16
N SER A 95 -8.22 -3.66 6.43
CA SER A 95 -8.63 -4.91 7.09
C SER A 95 -9.86 -5.52 6.39
N LYS A 96 -10.90 -4.71 6.13
CA LYS A 96 -12.12 -5.19 5.46
C LYS A 96 -11.90 -5.57 3.99
N ASN A 97 -10.97 -4.95 3.31
CA ASN A 97 -10.59 -5.39 1.96
C ASN A 97 -9.90 -6.77 1.97
N ILE A 98 -9.07 -7.05 2.97
CA ILE A 98 -8.46 -8.39 3.12
C ILE A 98 -9.54 -9.46 3.35
N GLU A 99 -10.49 -9.18 4.23
CA GLU A 99 -11.65 -10.05 4.48
C GLU A 99 -12.47 -10.25 3.20
N LEU A 100 -12.78 -9.16 2.48
CA LEU A 100 -13.52 -9.20 1.22
C LEU A 100 -12.80 -10.05 0.15
N ILE A 101 -11.48 -9.91 0.01
CA ILE A 101 -10.68 -10.70 -0.94
C ILE A 101 -10.78 -12.20 -0.62
N LYS A 102 -10.69 -12.57 0.67
CA LYS A 102 -10.83 -13.95 1.12
C LYS A 102 -12.23 -14.51 0.79
N ASN A 103 -13.28 -13.71 1.04
CA ASN A 103 -14.64 -14.06 0.71
C ASN A 103 -14.85 -14.23 -0.81
N PHE A 104 -14.31 -13.31 -1.61
CA PHE A 104 -14.33 -13.45 -3.08
C PHE A 104 -13.58 -14.70 -3.56
N SER A 105 -12.52 -15.10 -2.87
CA SER A 105 -11.87 -16.37 -3.18
C SER A 105 -12.76 -17.57 -2.91
N ASN A 106 -13.52 -17.55 -1.81
CA ASN A 106 -14.44 -18.61 -1.46
C ASN A 106 -15.66 -18.65 -2.40
N TRP A 107 -16.23 -17.49 -2.73
CA TRP A 107 -17.44 -17.39 -3.55
C TRP A 107 -17.19 -17.62 -5.03
N PHE A 108 -16.07 -17.13 -5.56
CA PHE A 108 -15.79 -17.04 -7.00
C PHE A 108 -14.48 -17.72 -7.41
N ASN A 109 -13.85 -18.46 -6.51
CA ASN A 109 -12.53 -19.08 -6.72
C ASN A 109 -11.46 -18.09 -7.21
N LEU A 110 -11.49 -16.86 -6.68
CA LEU A 110 -10.49 -15.84 -6.98
C LEU A 110 -9.10 -16.34 -6.58
N ASN A 111 -8.13 -16.25 -7.49
CA ASN A 111 -6.73 -16.47 -7.16
C ASN A 111 -6.12 -15.15 -6.69
N TYR A 112 -5.54 -15.13 -5.48
CA TYR A 112 -4.96 -13.94 -4.91
C TYR A 112 -3.67 -14.20 -4.14
N THR A 113 -2.93 -13.15 -3.90
CA THR A 113 -1.84 -13.08 -2.91
C THR A 113 -1.89 -11.71 -2.26
N ILE A 114 -1.82 -11.65 -0.94
CA ILE A 114 -1.77 -10.39 -0.18
C ILE A 114 -0.33 -10.17 0.26
N VAL A 115 0.19 -8.97 0.04
CA VAL A 115 1.51 -8.54 0.50
C VAL A 115 1.36 -7.41 1.50
N LEU A 116 1.85 -7.61 2.71
CA LEU A 116 1.73 -6.66 3.81
C LEU A 116 3.01 -5.82 3.87
N PHE A 117 2.88 -4.54 3.53
CA PHE A 117 4.01 -3.61 3.53
C PHE A 117 4.17 -2.95 4.90
N PHE A 118 5.42 -2.76 5.30
CA PHE A 118 5.82 -1.95 6.44
C PHE A 118 6.14 -0.51 5.99
N ASN A 119 7.15 0.14 6.55
CA ASN A 119 7.47 1.52 6.17
C ASN A 119 8.42 1.52 4.97
N VAL A 120 7.85 1.46 3.77
CA VAL A 120 8.62 1.45 2.53
C VAL A 120 9.26 2.80 2.29
N TYR A 121 10.54 2.79 1.93
CA TYR A 121 11.31 3.98 1.55
C TYR A 121 12.16 3.71 0.32
N GLY A 122 12.64 4.75 -0.33
CA GLY A 122 13.54 4.66 -1.48
C GLY A 122 13.27 5.69 -2.56
N GLN A 123 13.87 5.47 -3.72
CA GLN A 123 13.80 6.42 -4.84
C GLN A 123 12.34 6.70 -5.26
N LYS A 124 12.09 7.95 -5.67
CA LYS A 124 10.78 8.43 -6.16
C LYS A 124 9.65 8.41 -5.11
N GLN A 125 9.98 8.24 -3.82
CA GLN A 125 8.97 8.37 -2.77
C GLN A 125 8.41 9.80 -2.71
N ILE A 126 7.15 9.91 -2.26
CA ILE A 126 6.50 11.21 -2.08
C ILE A 126 7.21 11.96 -0.93
N LYS A 127 7.65 13.21 -1.19
CA LYS A 127 8.38 14.03 -0.22
C LYS A 127 7.53 15.20 0.33
N ASN A 128 7.19 16.16 -0.49
CA ASN A 128 6.47 17.37 -0.08
C ASN A 128 4.95 17.24 -0.35
N HIS A 129 4.28 16.42 0.43
CA HIS A 129 2.84 16.20 0.27
C HIS A 129 2.25 15.62 1.57
N TYR A 130 0.96 15.85 1.85
CA TYR A 130 0.28 15.27 3.02
C TYR A 130 0.26 13.74 3.03
N MET A 131 0.49 13.11 1.90
CA MET A 131 0.65 11.64 1.77
C MET A 131 2.09 11.17 1.92
N ALA A 132 3.06 12.04 2.24
CA ALA A 132 4.44 11.62 2.45
C ALA A 132 4.60 10.73 3.68
N ALA A 133 5.48 9.72 3.59
CA ALA A 133 5.90 8.93 4.74
C ALA A 133 7.07 9.63 5.45
N VAL A 134 7.39 9.20 6.68
CA VAL A 134 8.40 9.84 7.51
C VAL A 134 9.76 10.00 6.81
N MET A 135 10.23 8.99 6.08
CA MET A 135 11.48 9.08 5.31
C MET A 135 11.41 10.15 4.22
N GLY A 136 10.29 10.24 3.50
CA GLY A 136 10.10 11.28 2.49
C GLY A 136 10.05 12.69 3.09
N ILE A 137 9.46 12.84 4.29
CA ILE A 137 9.45 14.11 5.03
C ILE A 137 10.87 14.48 5.44
N PHE A 138 11.64 13.53 6.00
CA PHE A 138 13.02 13.77 6.42
C PHE A 138 13.92 14.15 5.24
N GLU A 139 13.81 13.45 4.10
CA GLU A 139 14.56 13.78 2.89
C GLU A 139 14.20 15.18 2.33
N ASP A 140 12.93 15.57 2.36
CA ASP A 140 12.53 16.93 1.94
C ASP A 140 13.11 18.00 2.86
N GLN A 141 13.02 17.78 4.17
CA GLN A 141 13.55 18.72 5.17
C GLN A 141 15.09 18.82 5.08
N TYR A 142 15.77 17.69 4.99
CA TYR A 142 17.22 17.62 4.85
C TYR A 142 17.70 18.34 3.58
N SER A 143 17.08 18.08 2.43
CA SER A 143 17.44 18.72 1.15
C SER A 143 17.24 20.25 1.16
N LYS A 144 16.42 20.77 2.09
CA LYS A 144 16.13 22.19 2.27
C LYS A 144 16.92 22.81 3.45
N ASN A 145 17.88 22.09 4.02
CA ASN A 145 18.63 22.49 5.22
C ASN A 145 17.73 22.87 6.42
N LYS A 146 16.57 22.22 6.54
CA LYS A 146 15.62 22.41 7.65
C LYS A 146 15.84 21.36 8.73
N PRO A 147 15.56 21.69 10.01
CA PRO A 147 15.52 20.69 11.08
C PRO A 147 14.51 19.59 10.75
N LEU A 148 14.83 18.35 11.16
CA LEU A 148 13.91 17.23 10.99
C LEU A 148 12.80 17.28 12.04
N THR A 149 11.57 17.08 11.63
CA THR A 149 10.41 17.09 12.53
C THR A 149 10.10 15.68 13.03
N VAL A 150 10.32 15.45 14.32
CA VAL A 150 9.97 14.18 14.98
C VAL A 150 8.85 14.42 15.99
N ILE A 151 7.78 13.63 15.91
CA ILE A 151 6.72 13.65 16.91
C ILE A 151 7.26 13.05 18.21
N ARG A 152 7.37 13.89 19.26
CA ARG A 152 7.92 13.48 20.55
C ARG A 152 7.11 12.35 21.20
N PRO A 153 7.79 11.43 21.91
CA PRO A 153 9.25 11.38 22.17
C PRO A 153 10.08 10.75 21.04
N GLY A 154 9.47 10.34 19.91
CA GLY A 154 10.17 9.71 18.78
C GLY A 154 10.57 8.24 19.00
N ASN A 155 10.10 7.63 20.09
CA ASN A 155 10.45 6.26 20.51
C ASN A 155 9.67 5.17 19.76
N GLN A 156 8.68 5.56 18.94
CA GLN A 156 7.93 4.60 18.13
C GLN A 156 8.88 3.86 17.19
N LYS A 157 8.82 2.54 17.27
CA LYS A 157 9.62 1.66 16.42
C LYS A 157 8.91 1.37 15.10
N ARG A 158 9.67 1.31 14.02
CA ARG A 158 9.20 0.97 12.67
C ARG A 158 10.20 0.06 11.98
N ASP A 159 9.69 -0.90 11.22
CA ASP A 159 10.48 -1.62 10.21
C ASP A 159 10.52 -0.77 8.94
N PHE A 160 11.72 -0.33 8.57
CA PHE A 160 11.97 0.42 7.34
C PHE A 160 12.53 -0.53 6.29
N THR A 161 11.81 -0.71 5.18
CA THR A 161 12.17 -1.64 4.13
C THR A 161 12.40 -0.89 2.83
N HIS A 162 13.53 -1.17 2.17
CA HIS A 162 13.85 -0.52 0.90
C HIS A 162 12.88 -0.96 -0.20
N VAL A 163 12.57 -0.05 -1.10
CA VAL A 163 11.59 -0.30 -2.19
C VAL A 163 11.99 -1.45 -3.10
N ASP A 164 13.29 -1.66 -3.34
CA ASP A 164 13.76 -2.76 -4.18
C ASP A 164 13.48 -4.13 -3.55
N ASP A 165 13.63 -4.26 -2.23
CA ASP A 165 13.27 -5.49 -1.50
C ASP A 165 11.77 -5.75 -1.55
N ILE A 166 10.97 -4.69 -1.41
CA ILE A 166 9.50 -4.76 -1.55
C ILE A 166 9.11 -5.21 -2.97
N ILE A 167 9.73 -4.66 -4.02
CA ILE A 167 9.47 -5.03 -5.40
C ILE A 167 9.82 -6.50 -5.62
N ASN A 168 11.03 -6.92 -5.24
CA ASN A 168 11.50 -8.29 -5.40
C ASN A 168 10.61 -9.28 -4.64
N GLY A 169 10.29 -8.99 -3.38
CA GLY A 169 9.39 -9.81 -2.57
C GLY A 169 7.98 -9.89 -3.15
N THR A 170 7.45 -8.77 -3.66
CA THR A 170 6.13 -8.73 -4.31
C THR A 170 6.08 -9.55 -5.59
N ILE A 171 7.11 -9.48 -6.45
CA ILE A 171 7.21 -10.28 -7.67
C ILE A 171 7.31 -11.76 -7.31
N LEU A 172 8.13 -12.11 -6.33
CA LEU A 172 8.28 -13.49 -5.86
C LEU A 172 6.95 -14.04 -5.32
N ALA A 173 6.24 -13.25 -4.51
CA ALA A 173 4.93 -13.61 -3.98
C ALA A 173 3.87 -13.72 -5.10
N ALA A 174 3.93 -12.89 -6.13
CA ALA A 174 3.04 -12.98 -7.28
C ALA A 174 3.22 -14.30 -8.06
N ILE A 175 4.47 -14.72 -8.27
CA ILE A 175 4.82 -15.89 -9.09
C ILE A 175 4.67 -17.19 -8.29
N LYS A 176 5.25 -17.24 -7.09
CA LYS A 176 5.33 -18.45 -6.26
C LYS A 176 4.32 -18.51 -5.12
N GLY A 177 3.72 -17.37 -4.75
CA GLY A 177 2.78 -17.29 -3.64
C GLY A 177 1.42 -17.92 -3.95
N GLY A 178 0.82 -18.56 -2.94
CA GLY A 178 -0.54 -19.06 -2.99
C GLY A 178 -1.56 -18.04 -2.46
N LYS A 179 -2.76 -18.52 -2.14
CA LYS A 179 -3.86 -17.75 -1.51
C LYS A 179 -3.53 -17.45 -0.03
N LYS A 180 -2.48 -16.64 0.20
CA LYS A 180 -1.92 -16.33 1.53
C LYS A 180 -1.51 -14.87 1.65
N GLU A 181 -1.20 -14.50 2.89
CA GLU A 181 -0.61 -13.21 3.25
C GLU A 181 0.89 -13.38 3.47
N TYR A 182 1.67 -12.45 2.92
CA TYR A 182 3.13 -12.41 3.06
C TYR A 182 3.54 -11.07 3.62
N GLN A 183 4.30 -11.09 4.71
CA GLN A 183 4.87 -9.88 5.30
C GLN A 183 6.18 -9.56 4.61
N LEU A 184 6.27 -8.37 4.03
CA LEU A 184 7.47 -7.87 3.35
C LEU A 184 8.09 -6.76 4.18
N GLY A 185 8.98 -7.13 5.07
CA GLY A 185 9.71 -6.25 5.97
C GLY A 185 11.18 -6.64 6.06
N SER A 186 12.00 -5.74 6.62
CA SER A 186 13.43 -6.01 6.87
C SER A 186 13.67 -6.94 8.07
N GLY A 187 12.65 -7.15 8.91
CA GLY A 187 12.73 -7.88 10.17
C GLY A 187 13.42 -7.09 11.29
N LYS A 188 13.84 -5.84 11.05
CA LYS A 188 14.50 -4.97 12.03
C LYS A 188 13.66 -3.73 12.32
N ASN A 189 13.57 -3.39 13.59
CA ASN A 189 12.81 -2.22 14.03
C ASN A 189 13.76 -1.13 14.55
N TYR A 190 13.60 0.09 14.04
CA TYR A 190 14.34 1.26 14.46
C TYR A 190 13.40 2.29 15.09
N LYS A 191 13.86 2.99 16.13
CA LYS A 191 13.14 4.15 16.65
C LYS A 191 13.21 5.30 15.62
N VAL A 192 12.11 6.01 15.43
CA VAL A 192 12.05 7.13 14.47
C VAL A 192 13.09 8.20 14.80
N ILE A 193 13.33 8.46 16.09
CA ILE A 193 14.37 9.42 16.53
C ILE A 193 15.79 8.97 16.14
N ASP A 194 16.07 7.66 16.20
CA ASP A 194 17.40 7.15 15.84
C ASP A 194 17.62 7.25 14.32
N VAL A 195 16.57 6.99 13.53
CA VAL A 195 16.62 7.21 12.08
C VAL A 195 16.82 8.69 11.74
N ALA A 196 16.14 9.60 12.44
CA ALA A 196 16.35 11.04 12.25
C ALA A 196 17.80 11.47 12.52
N LYS A 197 18.41 10.92 13.59
CA LYS A 197 19.84 11.19 13.92
C LYS A 197 20.81 10.76 12.82
N MET A 198 20.50 9.72 12.04
CA MET A 198 21.33 9.24 10.93
C MET A 198 21.51 10.29 9.82
N PHE A 199 20.62 11.28 9.72
CA PHE A 199 20.75 12.38 8.75
C PHE A 199 21.83 13.41 9.15
N GLY A 200 22.36 13.40 10.38
CA GLY A 200 23.41 14.30 10.80
C GLY A 200 23.02 15.78 10.83
N THR A 201 21.75 16.10 10.99
CA THR A 201 21.24 17.48 11.03
C THR A 201 20.40 17.73 12.29
N LYS A 202 19.98 18.99 12.50
CA LYS A 202 19.12 19.36 13.65
C LYS A 202 17.79 18.61 13.58
N ILE A 203 17.27 18.25 14.76
CA ILE A 203 15.99 17.57 14.95
C ILE A 203 15.08 18.46 15.79
#